data_46c3c6b31b5d5392e92380cb1a73062e
#
_entry.id   46c3c6b31b5d5392e92380cb1a73062e
#
_cell.length_a   1.000
_cell.length_b   1.000
_cell.length_c   1.000
_cell.angle_alpha   90.00
_cell.angle_beta   90.00
_cell.angle_gamma   90.00
#
_symmetry.space_group_name_H-M   'P 1'
#
loop_
_entity.id
_entity.type
_entity.pdbx_description
1 polymer ?
#
loop_
_entity_poly.entity_id
_entity_poly.type
_entity_poly.pdbx_seq_one_letter_code
_entity_poly.pdbx_strand_id
1 'polypeptide(L)'
;MIAPISLAPLLQRFFTQRLMQQRQASPHTISSYRDTFRQFLKFIQPRLRKPPSRLTFEEIDAPLSVAFLDELEKHQGLSVRSRNLRLTAIHSFSRYAAFEAPAHSAQI
;
A
#
# COMPACT_ATOMS: atom_id res chain seq x y z
N MET A 1 23.00 -10.81 0.75
CA MET A 1 22.05 -10.13 -0.13
C MET A 1 20.63 -10.48 0.28
N ILE A 2 19.76 -9.50 0.36
CA ILE A 2 18.39 -9.69 0.79
C ILE A 2 17.53 -9.90 -0.46
N ALA A 3 16.75 -11.00 -0.48
CA ALA A 3 15.87 -11.29 -1.60
C ALA A 3 14.71 -10.29 -1.63
N PRO A 4 14.25 -9.83 -2.81
CA PRO A 4 13.08 -8.98 -2.91
C PRO A 4 11.83 -9.68 -2.37
N ILE A 5 10.92 -8.91 -1.78
CA ILE A 5 9.68 -9.43 -1.23
C ILE A 5 8.55 -9.12 -2.20
N SER A 6 7.85 -10.16 -2.67
CA SER A 6 6.70 -9.99 -3.55
C SER A 6 5.60 -9.20 -2.86
N LEU A 7 5.10 -8.18 -3.54
CA LEU A 7 4.09 -7.28 -2.99
C LEU A 7 2.74 -7.97 -2.79
N ALA A 8 2.27 -8.73 -3.78
CA ALA A 8 0.93 -9.31 -3.74
C ALA A 8 0.69 -10.23 -2.56
N PRO A 9 1.56 -11.22 -2.25
CA PRO A 9 1.38 -12.05 -1.06
C PRO A 9 1.45 -11.26 0.24
N LEU A 10 2.32 -10.24 0.29
CA LEU A 10 2.46 -9.40 1.48
C LEU A 10 1.19 -8.59 1.72
N LEU A 11 0.61 -8.01 0.68
CA LEU A 11 -0.67 -7.31 0.76
C LEU A 11 -1.79 -8.25 1.22
N GLN A 12 -1.83 -9.45 0.69
CA GLN A 12 -2.85 -10.42 1.07
C GLN A 12 -2.74 -10.76 2.56
N ARG A 13 -1.55 -10.99 3.06
CA ARG A 13 -1.35 -11.25 4.49
C ARG A 13 -1.70 -10.05 5.36
N PHE A 14 -1.43 -8.84 4.88
CA PHE A 14 -1.83 -7.63 5.59
C PHE A 14 -3.34 -7.59 5.79
N PHE A 15 -4.13 -7.88 4.76
CA PHE A 15 -5.57 -7.87 4.87
C PHE A 15 -6.10 -9.01 5.74
N THR A 16 -5.60 -10.23 5.56
CA THR A 16 -6.14 -11.38 6.27
C THR A 16 -5.63 -11.48 7.70
N GLN A 17 -4.34 -11.29 7.92
CA GLN A 17 -3.74 -11.49 9.25
C GLN A 17 -3.77 -10.22 10.08
N ARG A 18 -3.33 -9.09 9.52
CA ARG A 18 -3.24 -7.87 10.32
C ARG A 18 -4.61 -7.23 10.52
N LEU A 19 -5.35 -6.97 9.47
CA LEU A 19 -6.61 -6.23 9.58
C LEU A 19 -7.74 -7.10 10.12
N MET A 20 -7.93 -8.29 9.58
CA MET A 20 -9.05 -9.16 9.98
C MET A 20 -8.80 -9.86 11.30
N GLN A 21 -7.66 -10.52 11.47
CA GLN A 21 -7.42 -11.36 12.63
C GLN A 21 -6.84 -10.60 13.81
N GLN A 22 -5.78 -9.82 13.60
CA GLN A 22 -5.09 -9.16 14.71
C GLN A 22 -5.77 -7.90 15.18
N ARG A 23 -6.21 -7.04 14.27
CA ARG A 23 -6.84 -5.77 14.62
C ARG A 23 -8.35 -5.81 14.64
N GLN A 24 -8.95 -6.83 14.07
CA GLN A 24 -10.40 -6.92 13.93
C GLN A 24 -10.98 -5.63 13.37
N ALA A 25 -10.35 -5.13 12.30
CA ALA A 25 -10.75 -3.89 11.68
C ALA A 25 -12.19 -4.00 11.18
N SER A 26 -12.93 -2.87 11.21
CA SER A 26 -14.31 -2.86 10.74
C SER A 26 -14.38 -3.17 9.25
N PRO A 27 -15.52 -3.71 8.75
CA PRO A 27 -15.71 -3.90 7.32
C PRO A 27 -15.49 -2.63 6.51
N HIS A 28 -15.86 -1.48 7.06
CA HIS A 28 -15.64 -0.18 6.42
C HIS A 28 -14.15 0.09 6.21
N THR A 29 -13.34 -0.13 7.24
CA THR A 29 -11.89 0.08 7.17
C THR A 29 -11.27 -0.85 6.14
N ILE A 30 -11.64 -2.13 6.17
CA ILE A 30 -11.12 -3.12 5.23
C ILE A 30 -11.48 -2.75 3.80
N SER A 31 -12.72 -2.37 3.56
CA SER A 31 -13.19 -1.97 2.23
C SER A 31 -12.47 -0.73 1.73
N SER A 32 -12.33 0.28 2.59
CA SER A 32 -11.64 1.54 2.27
C SER A 32 -10.16 1.29 1.92
N TYR A 33 -9.48 0.46 2.70
CA TYR A 33 -8.08 0.12 2.45
C TYR A 33 -7.95 -0.69 1.16
N ARG A 34 -8.86 -1.62 0.91
CA ARG A 34 -8.87 -2.41 -0.33
C ARG A 34 -8.99 -1.50 -1.54
N ASP A 35 -9.89 -0.53 -1.50
CA ASP A 35 -10.06 0.42 -2.60
C ASP A 35 -8.82 1.26 -2.81
N THR A 36 -8.17 1.70 -1.73
CA THR A 36 -6.93 2.46 -1.80
C THR A 36 -5.85 1.66 -2.53
N PHE A 37 -5.63 0.41 -2.15
CA PHE A 37 -4.59 -0.40 -2.77
C PHE A 37 -4.94 -0.80 -4.19
N ARG A 38 -6.23 -0.98 -4.50
CA ARG A 38 -6.66 -1.21 -5.88
C ARG A 38 -6.29 -0.01 -6.76
N GLN A 39 -6.56 1.20 -6.29
CA GLN A 39 -6.20 2.43 -7.00
C GLN A 39 -4.69 2.59 -7.10
N PHE A 40 -3.98 2.28 -6.02
CA PHE A 40 -2.51 2.38 -5.98
C PHE A 40 -1.87 1.44 -7.00
N LEU A 41 -2.32 0.20 -7.07
CA LEU A 41 -1.80 -0.77 -8.04
C LEU A 41 -2.07 -0.32 -9.47
N LYS A 42 -3.24 0.23 -9.74
CA LYS A 42 -3.55 0.79 -11.06
C LYS A 42 -2.64 1.96 -11.43
N PHE A 43 -2.26 2.76 -10.45
CA PHE A 43 -1.35 3.88 -10.67
C PHE A 43 0.08 3.41 -10.94
N ILE A 44 0.54 2.41 -10.18
CA ILE A 44 1.91 1.90 -10.26
C ILE A 44 2.16 1.14 -11.55
N GLN A 45 1.21 0.35 -11.99
CA GLN A 45 1.38 -0.62 -13.08
C GLN A 45 1.92 0.02 -14.37
N PRO A 46 1.35 1.11 -14.89
CA PRO A 46 1.89 1.74 -16.09
C PRO A 46 3.24 2.42 -15.87
N ARG A 47 3.51 2.88 -14.65
CA ARG A 47 4.77 3.57 -14.34
C ARG A 47 5.95 2.60 -14.28
N LEU A 48 5.74 1.44 -13.68
CA LEU A 48 6.78 0.43 -13.53
C LEU A 48 6.74 -0.61 -14.65
N ARG A 49 5.70 -0.59 -15.47
CA ARG A 49 5.51 -1.53 -16.60
C ARG A 49 5.59 -2.99 -16.17
N LYS A 50 4.97 -3.28 -15.02
CA LYS A 50 4.95 -4.63 -14.46
C LYS A 50 3.53 -5.00 -14.03
N PRO A 51 3.13 -6.26 -14.22
CA PRO A 51 1.86 -6.72 -13.64
C PRO A 51 1.98 -6.80 -12.11
N PRO A 52 0.87 -6.73 -11.38
CA PRO A 52 0.90 -6.78 -9.91
C PRO A 52 1.65 -7.99 -9.35
N SER A 53 1.61 -9.13 -10.04
CA SER A 53 2.28 -10.34 -9.60
C SER A 53 3.81 -10.23 -9.60
N ARG A 54 4.36 -9.24 -10.30
CA ARG A 54 5.82 -9.04 -10.40
C ARG A 54 6.30 -7.85 -9.60
N LEU A 55 5.40 -7.12 -8.95
CA LEU A 55 5.78 -6.00 -8.10
C LEU A 55 6.38 -6.49 -6.79
N THR A 56 7.37 -5.75 -6.29
CA THR A 56 8.01 -6.04 -5.01
C THR A 56 7.77 -4.90 -4.04
N PHE A 57 7.86 -5.21 -2.73
CA PHE A 57 7.72 -4.18 -1.70
C PHE A 57 8.76 -3.08 -1.85
N GLU A 58 9.97 -3.44 -2.26
CA GLU A 58 11.07 -2.49 -2.44
C GLU A 58 10.79 -1.42 -3.48
N GLU A 59 9.89 -1.68 -4.41
CA GLU A 59 9.49 -0.72 -5.43
C GLU A 59 8.49 0.32 -4.91
N ILE A 60 7.89 0.07 -3.76
CA ILE A 60 6.92 0.98 -3.14
C ILE A 60 7.67 1.86 -2.15
N ASP A 61 8.01 3.07 -2.59
CA ASP A 61 8.77 4.01 -1.76
C ASP A 61 7.95 5.29 -1.49
N ALA A 62 8.50 6.16 -0.65
CA ALA A 62 7.82 7.38 -0.29
C ALA A 62 7.54 8.31 -1.48
N PRO A 63 8.50 8.54 -2.39
CA PRO A 63 8.21 9.36 -3.57
C PRO A 63 7.07 8.82 -4.44
N LEU A 64 6.99 7.52 -4.61
CA LEU A 64 5.91 6.90 -5.39
C LEU A 64 4.57 7.08 -4.71
N SER A 65 4.53 6.93 -3.39
CA SER A 65 3.30 7.12 -2.60
C SER A 65 2.81 8.56 -2.67
N VAL A 66 3.72 9.53 -2.57
CA VAL A 66 3.38 10.95 -2.69
C VAL A 66 2.84 11.24 -4.08
N ALA A 67 3.49 10.71 -5.13
CA ALA A 67 3.04 10.91 -6.50
C ALA A 67 1.62 10.37 -6.72
N PHE A 68 1.31 9.22 -6.13
CA PHE A 68 -0.03 8.65 -6.18
C PHE A 68 -1.07 9.58 -5.56
N LEU A 69 -0.80 10.09 -4.37
CA LEU A 69 -1.72 10.97 -3.67
C LEU A 69 -1.92 12.29 -4.41
N ASP A 70 -0.85 12.85 -4.96
CA ASP A 70 -0.92 14.07 -5.77
C ASP A 70 -1.75 13.86 -7.02
N GLU A 71 -1.62 12.71 -7.66
CA GLU A 71 -2.40 12.35 -8.84
C GLU A 71 -3.90 12.33 -8.51
N LEU A 72 -4.26 11.74 -7.37
CA LEU A 72 -5.66 11.68 -6.95
C LEU A 72 -6.22 13.06 -6.65
N GLU A 73 -5.44 13.93 -6.01
CA GLU A 73 -5.86 15.31 -5.76
C GLU A 73 -6.12 16.07 -7.05
N LYS A 74 -5.18 15.97 -8.00
CA LYS A 74 -5.25 16.72 -9.25
C LYS A 74 -6.38 16.26 -10.16
N HIS A 75 -6.53 14.95 -10.32
CA HIS A 75 -7.40 14.40 -11.35
C HIS A 75 -8.77 13.96 -10.84
N GLN A 76 -8.92 13.72 -9.55
CA GLN A 76 -10.17 13.28 -8.97
C GLN A 76 -10.74 14.25 -7.94
N GLY A 77 -10.09 15.39 -7.73
CA GLY A 77 -10.57 16.40 -6.80
C GLY A 77 -10.68 15.88 -5.38
N LEU A 78 -9.74 15.02 -4.97
CA LEU A 78 -9.80 14.37 -3.67
C LEU A 78 -9.69 15.38 -2.55
N SER A 79 -10.57 15.27 -1.55
CA SER A 79 -10.51 16.15 -0.38
C SER A 79 -9.30 15.80 0.48
N VAL A 80 -8.90 16.75 1.33
CA VAL A 80 -7.80 16.53 2.29
C VAL A 80 -8.09 15.33 3.18
N ARG A 81 -9.34 15.19 3.63
CA ARG A 81 -9.75 14.07 4.48
C ARG A 81 -9.57 12.73 3.75
N SER A 82 -10.01 12.65 2.50
CA SER A 82 -9.90 11.43 1.70
C SER A 82 -8.44 11.12 1.39
N ARG A 83 -7.63 12.16 1.11
CA ARG A 83 -6.20 11.98 0.89
C ARG A 83 -5.53 11.40 2.14
N ASN A 84 -5.84 11.94 3.31
CA ASN A 84 -5.26 11.48 4.57
C ASN A 84 -5.68 10.04 4.89
N LEU A 85 -6.91 9.66 4.56
CA LEU A 85 -7.38 8.30 4.75
C LEU A 85 -6.56 7.31 3.92
N ARG A 86 -6.28 7.66 2.67
CA ARG A 86 -5.45 6.82 1.81
C ARG A 86 -4.00 6.75 2.28
N LEU A 87 -3.46 7.87 2.75
CA LEU A 87 -2.12 7.91 3.33
C LEU A 87 -2.04 7.00 4.55
N THR A 88 -3.07 7.01 5.40
CA THR A 88 -3.15 6.14 6.56
C THR A 88 -3.10 4.66 6.17
N ALA A 89 -3.83 4.30 5.11
CA ALA A 89 -3.82 2.92 4.60
C ALA A 89 -2.41 2.50 4.15
N ILE A 90 -1.74 3.37 3.41
CA ILE A 90 -0.39 3.10 2.92
C ILE A 90 0.59 2.97 4.10
N HIS A 91 0.52 3.89 5.07
CA HIS A 91 1.37 3.84 6.27
C HIS A 91 1.13 2.58 7.10
N SER A 92 -0.13 2.19 7.24
CA SER A 92 -0.48 0.99 8.00
C SER A 92 0.12 -0.26 7.37
N PHE A 93 0.03 -0.36 6.04
CA PHE A 93 0.66 -1.44 5.30
C PHE A 93 2.19 -1.40 5.43
N SER A 94 2.79 -0.23 5.30
CA SER A 94 4.24 -0.07 5.40
C SER A 94 4.76 -0.50 6.77
N ARG A 95 4.05 -0.16 7.85
CA ARG A 95 4.41 -0.61 9.19
C ARG A 95 4.32 -2.12 9.33
N TYR A 96 3.28 -2.71 8.77
CA TYR A 96 3.15 -4.16 8.78
C TYR A 96 4.29 -4.82 8.02
N ALA A 97 4.64 -4.30 6.86
CA ALA A 97 5.73 -4.81 6.05
C ALA A 97 7.07 -4.71 6.79
N ALA A 98 7.31 -3.61 7.48
CA ALA A 98 8.52 -3.42 8.27
C ALA A 98 8.60 -4.45 9.41
N PHE A 99 7.48 -4.76 10.03
CA PHE A 99 7.40 -5.75 11.10
C PHE A 99 7.68 -7.16 10.57
N GLU A 100 7.09 -7.50 9.42
CA GLU A 100 7.27 -8.84 8.81
C GLU A 100 8.64 -9.01 8.16
N ALA A 101 9.26 -7.92 7.73
CA ALA A 101 10.54 -7.94 7.02
C ALA A 101 11.47 -6.87 7.57
N PRO A 102 12.03 -7.06 8.78
CA PRO A 102 12.86 -6.03 9.42
C PRO A 102 14.05 -5.59 8.58
N ALA A 103 14.59 -6.45 7.73
CA ALA A 103 15.70 -6.13 6.86
C ALA A 103 15.36 -5.02 5.85
N HIS A 104 14.07 -4.76 5.60
CA HIS A 104 13.61 -3.73 4.69
C HIS A 104 13.02 -2.51 5.40
N SER A 105 13.09 -2.47 6.74
CA SER A 105 12.45 -1.40 7.51
C SER A 105 13.01 -0.02 7.21
N ALA A 106 14.27 0.08 6.80
CA ALA A 106 14.89 1.36 6.46
C ALA A 106 14.27 2.02 5.22
N GLN A 107 13.52 1.28 4.43
CA GLN A 107 12.82 1.78 3.25
C GLN A 107 11.65 2.70 3.62
N ILE A 108 11.12 2.51 4.78
CA ILE A 108 9.93 3.18 5.29
C ILE A 108 10.32 4.26 6.27
#